data_fe5d307410a271a7a33ca03cbe3d6356
#
_entry.id   fe5d307410a271a7a33ca03cbe3d6356
#
_cell.length_a   1.000
_cell.length_b   1.000
_cell.length_c   1.000
_cell.angle_alpha   90.00
_cell.angle_beta   90.00
_cell.angle_gamma   90.00
#
_symmetry.space_group_name_H-M   'P 1'
#
loop_
_entity.id
_entity.type
_entity.pdbx_description
1 polymer ?
#
loop_
_entity_poly.entity_id
_entity_poly.type
_entity_poly.pdbx_seq_one_letter_code
_entity_poly.pdbx_strand_id
1 'polypeptide(L)'
;MSAWGMAEIVHPLTDAKLFVPRKLVPQQRTTANGYAFESYDRSISVDFSFFTPSERSLEDVYVRLTSAAGGRRVDYKVLRPAFLAVAGGIGDRAFYAKYQLARGGIVGFTTIWDPQKIERGDRIPNLMANLFFAPLYSGGDPAAQAAYSPPAAPVPPAPVPPASPPAVAEAPKPEPPSEGGGTGTGFFVTRTRLLTNAHVVKGCATVTLKIGQEQASGRVLARDERNDLALVESDKPGGAVAKLRAGVRLGEDVAAFGFPLNGLLATSGNFARGGVTATAGLLDDSSRLQISVPVQPGNSGGPLVDESGNVVGVVVSKLKVLQVALATGDFPQNVNFAIKASVAQTFLEANNTEFESGAFVDAIKPAELAARAQKVSAVITCEF
;
A
#
# COMPACT_ATOMS: atom_id res chain seq x y z
N MET A 1 0.14 9.50 12.22
CA MET A 1 -0.76 9.24 13.37
C MET A 1 -1.18 10.51 14.13
N SER A 2 -0.35 11.55 14.18
CA SER A 2 -0.66 12.76 14.99
C SER A 2 -1.76 13.67 14.45
N ALA A 3 -1.95 13.77 13.11
CA ALA A 3 -2.93 14.68 12.53
C ALA A 3 -4.37 14.38 12.96
N TRP A 4 -4.77 13.11 12.99
CA TRP A 4 -6.13 12.68 13.34
C TRP A 4 -6.25 12.15 14.77
N GLY A 5 -5.18 12.11 15.55
CA GLY A 5 -5.19 11.59 16.92
C GLY A 5 -5.65 10.12 16.98
N MET A 6 -5.02 9.24 16.18
CA MET A 6 -5.34 7.81 16.18
C MET A 6 -5.12 7.22 17.56
N ALA A 7 -6.13 6.59 18.13
CA ALA A 7 -6.07 5.90 19.40
C ALA A 7 -6.46 4.43 19.23
N GLU A 8 -5.74 3.54 19.91
CA GLU A 8 -6.07 2.13 19.99
C GLU A 8 -7.33 1.93 20.84
N ILE A 9 -8.31 1.25 20.30
CA ILE A 9 -9.53 0.83 20.97
C ILE A 9 -9.57 -0.70 20.99
N VAL A 10 -9.64 -1.26 22.18
CA VAL A 10 -9.84 -2.71 22.36
C VAL A 10 -11.34 -2.98 22.38
N HIS A 11 -11.80 -3.97 21.64
CA HIS A 11 -13.21 -4.34 21.62
C HIS A 11 -13.65 -4.92 22.99
N PRO A 12 -14.80 -4.51 23.55
CA PRO A 12 -15.17 -4.87 24.92
C PRO A 12 -15.48 -6.36 25.12
N LEU A 13 -15.78 -7.08 24.04
CA LEU A 13 -16.15 -8.51 24.07
C LEU A 13 -15.07 -9.43 23.47
N THR A 14 -13.97 -8.86 22.95
CA THR A 14 -12.92 -9.62 22.28
C THR A 14 -11.56 -8.92 22.48
N ASP A 15 -10.46 -9.58 22.11
CA ASP A 15 -9.13 -8.97 22.12
C ASP A 15 -8.81 -8.21 20.81
N ALA A 16 -9.82 -7.96 19.98
CA ALA A 16 -9.65 -7.22 18.73
C ALA A 16 -9.35 -5.75 19.01
N LYS A 17 -8.47 -5.19 18.19
CA LYS A 17 -7.98 -3.81 18.30
C LYS A 17 -8.24 -3.05 17.03
N LEU A 18 -8.80 -1.85 17.17
CA LEU A 18 -9.03 -0.91 16.08
C LEU A 18 -8.42 0.43 16.44
N PHE A 19 -7.68 1.04 15.51
CA PHE A 19 -7.22 2.41 15.65
C PHE A 19 -8.25 3.38 15.09
N VAL A 20 -8.77 4.26 15.95
CA VAL A 20 -9.87 5.18 15.64
C VAL A 20 -9.36 6.62 15.65
N PRO A 21 -9.72 7.48 14.68
CA PRO A 21 -9.28 8.88 14.61
C PRO A 21 -10.02 9.76 15.62
N ARG A 22 -9.62 9.72 16.90
CA ARG A 22 -10.33 10.34 18.04
C ARG A 22 -10.50 11.86 17.92
N LYS A 23 -9.65 12.56 17.19
CA LYS A 23 -9.85 14.00 16.93
C LYS A 23 -11.01 14.27 15.96
N LEU A 24 -11.29 13.32 15.04
CA LEU A 24 -12.41 13.43 14.11
C LEU A 24 -13.71 12.88 14.69
N VAL A 25 -13.63 11.77 15.46
CA VAL A 25 -14.79 11.12 16.09
C VAL A 25 -14.64 11.09 17.62
N PRO A 26 -14.74 12.26 18.27
CA PRO A 26 -14.54 12.36 19.72
C PRO A 26 -15.68 11.74 20.54
N GLN A 27 -16.90 11.69 20.00
CA GLN A 27 -18.04 11.10 20.67
C GLN A 27 -17.96 9.58 20.59
N GLN A 28 -18.11 8.91 21.73
CA GLN A 28 -18.14 7.45 21.84
C GLN A 28 -19.37 7.02 22.59
N ARG A 29 -20.03 6.00 22.08
CA ARG A 29 -21.12 5.31 22.78
C ARG A 29 -20.91 3.80 22.72
N THR A 30 -21.31 3.11 23.79
CA THR A 30 -21.39 1.65 23.80
C THR A 30 -22.64 1.22 23.04
N THR A 31 -22.52 0.16 22.26
CA THR A 31 -23.62 -0.51 21.54
C THR A 31 -23.76 -1.93 22.04
N ALA A 32 -24.82 -2.63 21.64
CA ALA A 32 -25.00 -4.04 22.01
C ALA A 32 -23.83 -4.92 21.54
N ASN A 33 -23.20 -4.56 20.43
CA ASN A 33 -22.16 -5.34 19.77
C ASN A 33 -20.76 -4.72 19.84
N GLY A 34 -20.54 -3.64 20.60
CA GLY A 34 -19.23 -2.99 20.73
C GLY A 34 -19.29 -1.49 20.95
N TYR A 35 -18.62 -0.73 20.10
CA TYR A 35 -18.53 0.73 20.19
C TYR A 35 -18.93 1.42 18.89
N ALA A 36 -19.56 2.57 19.02
CA ALA A 36 -19.74 3.52 17.91
C ALA A 36 -19.10 4.87 18.26
N PHE A 37 -18.46 5.47 17.26
CA PHE A 37 -17.80 6.76 17.35
C PHE A 37 -18.36 7.70 16.29
N GLU A 38 -18.51 8.97 16.61
CA GLU A 38 -19.10 9.95 15.71
C GLU A 38 -18.46 11.33 15.90
N SER A 39 -18.38 12.13 14.82
CA SER A 39 -18.05 13.54 14.88
C SER A 39 -19.25 14.35 15.38
N TYR A 40 -19.02 15.55 15.95
CA TYR A 40 -20.09 16.43 16.44
C TYR A 40 -21.08 16.85 15.33
N ASP A 41 -20.57 17.04 14.11
CA ASP A 41 -21.35 17.41 12.93
C ASP A 41 -21.89 16.22 12.13
N ARG A 42 -21.64 15.00 12.63
CA ARG A 42 -21.99 13.72 12.00
C ARG A 42 -21.41 13.52 10.60
N SER A 43 -20.35 14.24 10.26
CA SER A 43 -19.68 14.09 8.95
C SER A 43 -18.89 12.79 8.82
N ILE A 44 -18.52 12.16 9.95
CA ILE A 44 -17.87 10.85 9.97
C ILE A 44 -18.36 10.04 11.17
N SER A 45 -18.55 8.73 10.95
CA SER A 45 -18.85 7.76 11.99
C SER A 45 -18.04 6.49 11.79
N VAL A 46 -17.75 5.81 12.90
CA VAL A 46 -17.08 4.50 12.95
C VAL A 46 -17.88 3.60 13.87
N ASP A 47 -18.26 2.44 13.39
CA ASP A 47 -18.89 1.37 14.17
C ASP A 47 -17.89 0.21 14.30
N PHE A 48 -17.58 -0.22 15.51
CA PHE A 48 -16.68 -1.34 15.82
C PHE A 48 -17.47 -2.42 16.51
N SER A 49 -17.81 -3.50 15.80
CA SER A 49 -18.80 -4.47 16.19
C SER A 49 -18.27 -5.90 16.18
N PHE A 50 -18.81 -6.71 17.10
CA PHE A 50 -18.65 -8.15 17.17
C PHE A 50 -20.03 -8.83 17.09
N PHE A 51 -20.09 -9.95 16.38
CA PHE A 51 -21.28 -10.79 16.25
C PHE A 51 -20.93 -12.24 16.56
N THR A 52 -21.73 -12.89 17.38
CA THR A 52 -21.61 -14.33 17.59
C THR A 52 -22.09 -15.10 16.34
N PRO A 53 -21.70 -16.37 16.14
CA PRO A 53 -22.15 -17.16 15.00
C PRO A 53 -23.68 -17.36 14.94
N SER A 54 -24.35 -17.32 16.09
CA SER A 54 -25.83 -17.39 16.18
C SER A 54 -26.52 -16.09 15.78
N GLU A 55 -25.81 -14.95 15.84
CA GLU A 55 -26.36 -13.66 15.44
C GLU A 55 -26.15 -13.38 13.95
N ARG A 56 -24.95 -13.63 13.44
CA ARG A 56 -24.60 -13.37 12.03
C ARG A 56 -23.39 -14.19 11.56
N SER A 57 -23.44 -14.62 10.31
CA SER A 57 -22.29 -15.13 9.56
C SER A 57 -21.58 -14.00 8.80
N LEU A 58 -20.35 -14.25 8.32
CA LEU A 58 -19.67 -13.32 7.39
C LEU A 58 -20.51 -13.07 6.13
N GLU A 59 -21.22 -14.09 5.66
CA GLU A 59 -22.07 -14.01 4.49
C GLU A 59 -23.28 -13.10 4.73
N ASP A 60 -23.92 -13.20 5.90
CA ASP A 60 -25.03 -12.31 6.28
C ASP A 60 -24.59 -10.84 6.31
N VAL A 61 -23.41 -10.58 6.88
CA VAL A 61 -22.84 -9.24 6.91
C VAL A 61 -22.51 -8.77 5.48
N TYR A 62 -21.95 -9.65 4.65
CA TYR A 62 -21.63 -9.33 3.26
C TYR A 62 -22.88 -9.03 2.45
N VAL A 63 -23.90 -9.86 2.50
CA VAL A 63 -25.18 -9.65 1.81
C VAL A 63 -25.80 -8.31 2.22
N ARG A 64 -25.82 -8.00 3.51
CA ARG A 64 -26.32 -6.72 4.02
C ARG A 64 -25.53 -5.52 3.50
N LEU A 65 -24.20 -5.62 3.46
CA LEU A 65 -23.32 -4.54 3.01
C LEU A 65 -23.37 -4.33 1.49
N THR A 66 -23.65 -5.38 0.72
CA THR A 66 -23.73 -5.35 -0.75
C THR A 66 -25.13 -5.17 -1.30
N SER A 67 -26.15 -5.20 -0.45
CA SER A 67 -27.55 -4.93 -0.84
C SER A 67 -27.71 -3.48 -1.30
N ALA A 68 -28.45 -3.26 -2.39
CA ALA A 68 -28.82 -1.93 -2.87
C ALA A 68 -29.82 -1.19 -1.98
N ALA A 69 -30.30 -1.81 -0.91
CA ALA A 69 -31.25 -1.22 0.03
C ALA A 69 -30.67 0.07 0.64
N GLY A 70 -31.50 1.12 0.74
CA GLY A 70 -31.12 2.41 1.33
C GLY A 70 -30.22 3.26 0.42
N GLY A 71 -30.28 3.09 -0.91
CA GLY A 71 -29.51 3.90 -1.86
C GLY A 71 -28.00 3.59 -1.86
N ARG A 72 -27.63 2.38 -1.44
CA ARG A 72 -26.23 1.96 -1.41
C ARG A 72 -25.73 1.59 -2.80
N ARG A 73 -24.59 2.17 -3.18
CA ARG A 73 -23.77 1.80 -4.35
C ARG A 73 -22.53 1.08 -3.84
N VAL A 74 -22.18 -0.05 -4.44
CA VAL A 74 -20.98 -0.83 -4.09
C VAL A 74 -19.95 -0.69 -5.20
N ASP A 75 -18.84 -0.04 -4.90
CA ASP A 75 -17.73 0.19 -5.83
C ASP A 75 -16.66 -0.90 -5.69
N TYR A 76 -16.54 -1.48 -4.51
CA TYR A 76 -15.60 -2.54 -4.19
C TYR A 76 -16.21 -3.54 -3.22
N LYS A 77 -15.99 -4.84 -3.45
CA LYS A 77 -16.44 -5.89 -2.54
C LYS A 77 -15.55 -7.14 -2.65
N VAL A 78 -15.29 -7.76 -1.51
CA VAL A 78 -14.61 -9.06 -1.41
C VAL A 78 -15.24 -9.85 -0.26
N LEU A 79 -15.46 -11.15 -0.49
CA LEU A 79 -15.82 -12.14 0.52
C LEU A 79 -14.85 -13.30 0.43
N ARG A 80 -14.27 -13.68 1.55
CA ARG A 80 -13.36 -14.82 1.72
C ARG A 80 -13.83 -15.65 2.93
N PRO A 81 -13.38 -16.90 3.06
CA PRO A 81 -13.76 -17.72 4.22
C PRO A 81 -13.48 -17.08 5.58
N ALA A 82 -12.39 -16.28 5.70
CA ALA A 82 -11.97 -15.69 6.96
C ALA A 82 -12.29 -14.20 7.10
N PHE A 83 -12.65 -13.49 6.01
CA PHE A 83 -12.95 -12.06 6.09
C PHE A 83 -13.78 -11.55 4.91
N LEU A 84 -14.34 -10.35 5.08
CA LEU A 84 -14.93 -9.54 4.02
C LEU A 84 -14.42 -8.11 4.06
N ALA A 85 -14.46 -7.44 2.91
CA ALA A 85 -14.36 -5.98 2.82
C ALA A 85 -15.31 -5.47 1.74
N VAL A 86 -15.97 -4.34 2.02
CA VAL A 86 -16.91 -3.68 1.10
C VAL A 86 -16.71 -2.18 1.19
N ALA A 87 -16.67 -1.51 0.03
CA ALA A 87 -16.61 -0.05 -0.05
C ALA A 87 -17.57 0.48 -1.11
N GLY A 88 -18.01 1.72 -0.96
CA GLY A 88 -18.92 2.36 -1.90
C GLY A 88 -19.53 3.64 -1.36
N GLY A 89 -20.72 3.96 -1.85
CA GLY A 89 -21.50 5.12 -1.45
C GLY A 89 -22.85 4.77 -0.82
N ILE A 90 -23.35 5.64 0.06
CA ILE A 90 -24.71 5.64 0.61
C ILE A 90 -25.25 7.06 0.47
N GLY A 91 -26.08 7.31 -0.56
CA GLY A 91 -26.43 8.66 -0.94
C GLY A 91 -25.18 9.44 -1.37
N ASP A 92 -24.94 10.60 -0.75
CA ASP A 92 -23.78 11.48 -0.93
C ASP A 92 -22.57 11.11 -0.04
N ARG A 93 -22.70 10.08 0.82
CA ARG A 93 -21.66 9.66 1.76
C ARG A 93 -20.91 8.45 1.22
N ALA A 94 -19.61 8.38 1.51
CA ALA A 94 -18.79 7.20 1.27
C ALA A 94 -18.80 6.25 2.48
N PHE A 95 -18.64 4.94 2.23
CA PHE A 95 -18.47 3.98 3.30
C PHE A 95 -17.38 2.95 2.98
N TYR A 96 -16.81 2.40 4.05
CA TYR A 96 -15.94 1.24 4.02
C TYR A 96 -16.24 0.35 5.21
N ALA A 97 -16.27 -0.97 4.98
CA ALA A 97 -16.45 -1.96 6.03
C ALA A 97 -15.45 -3.11 5.86
N LYS A 98 -14.89 -3.58 6.98
CA LYS A 98 -14.04 -4.78 7.04
C LYS A 98 -14.44 -5.60 8.25
N TYR A 99 -14.73 -6.89 8.03
CA TYR A 99 -15.06 -7.86 9.06
C TYR A 99 -14.26 -9.13 8.85
N GLN A 100 -13.86 -9.79 9.93
CA GLN A 100 -13.10 -11.03 9.88
C GLN A 100 -13.51 -12.00 10.99
N LEU A 101 -13.26 -13.29 10.77
CA LEU A 101 -13.42 -14.30 11.79
C LEU A 101 -12.45 -14.05 12.93
N ALA A 102 -12.94 -14.15 14.15
CA ALA A 102 -12.19 -14.04 15.37
C ALA A 102 -12.65 -15.13 16.34
N ARG A 103 -11.98 -15.25 17.48
CA ARG A 103 -12.39 -16.21 18.52
C ARG A 103 -13.83 -15.92 18.98
N GLY A 104 -14.71 -16.88 18.77
CA GLY A 104 -16.12 -16.82 19.20
C GLY A 104 -17.06 -16.08 18.25
N GLY A 105 -16.63 -15.64 17.07
CA GLY A 105 -17.53 -14.98 16.12
C GLY A 105 -16.85 -14.15 15.05
N ILE A 106 -17.48 -13.07 14.69
CA ILE A 106 -17.02 -12.14 13.66
C ILE A 106 -16.82 -10.78 14.30
N VAL A 107 -15.66 -10.17 14.08
CA VAL A 107 -15.37 -8.83 14.53
C VAL A 107 -14.98 -7.94 13.34
N GLY A 108 -15.36 -6.68 13.37
CA GLY A 108 -15.02 -5.76 12.32
C GLY A 108 -15.51 -4.35 12.56
N PHE A 109 -15.26 -3.50 11.58
CA PHE A 109 -15.68 -2.13 11.64
C PHE A 109 -16.33 -1.66 10.33
N THR A 110 -17.20 -0.66 10.47
CA THR A 110 -17.74 0.11 9.35
C THR A 110 -17.45 1.58 9.62
N THR A 111 -16.91 2.29 8.63
CA THR A 111 -16.80 3.75 8.67
C THR A 111 -17.61 4.36 7.54
N ILE A 112 -18.30 5.47 7.84
CA ILE A 112 -19.09 6.23 6.89
C ILE A 112 -18.67 7.70 7.03
N TRP A 113 -18.38 8.36 5.92
CA TRP A 113 -17.96 9.77 5.95
C TRP A 113 -18.55 10.56 4.79
N ASP A 114 -18.60 11.87 4.97
CA ASP A 114 -18.96 12.85 3.95
C ASP A 114 -17.68 13.28 3.21
N PRO A 115 -17.51 12.91 1.92
CA PRO A 115 -16.29 13.24 1.17
C PRO A 115 -16.09 14.75 0.96
N GLN A 116 -17.17 15.56 1.06
CA GLN A 116 -17.10 16.99 0.89
C GLN A 116 -16.60 17.71 2.15
N LYS A 117 -16.84 17.10 3.34
CA LYS A 117 -16.46 17.69 4.64
C LYS A 117 -15.16 17.13 5.19
N ILE A 118 -14.82 15.89 4.86
CA ILE A 118 -13.62 15.21 5.35
C ILE A 118 -12.61 15.12 4.22
N GLU A 119 -11.72 16.10 4.14
CA GLU A 119 -10.61 16.09 3.19
C GLU A 119 -9.75 14.84 3.40
N ARG A 120 -9.46 14.12 2.31
CA ARG A 120 -8.73 12.83 2.33
C ARG A 120 -9.41 11.77 3.22
N GLY A 121 -10.73 11.82 3.35
CA GLY A 121 -11.52 10.86 4.13
C GLY A 121 -11.32 9.40 3.70
N ASP A 122 -10.97 9.15 2.44
CA ASP A 122 -10.60 7.85 1.87
C ASP A 122 -9.33 7.22 2.50
N ARG A 123 -8.44 8.01 3.10
CA ARG A 123 -7.25 7.53 3.80
C ARG A 123 -7.55 6.96 5.19
N ILE A 124 -8.64 7.42 5.81
CA ILE A 124 -9.02 6.99 7.16
C ILE A 124 -9.35 5.50 7.20
N PRO A 125 -10.27 4.97 6.34
CA PRO A 125 -10.58 3.55 6.33
C PRO A 125 -9.37 2.69 5.96
N ASN A 126 -8.51 3.14 5.05
CA ASN A 126 -7.29 2.42 4.70
C ASN A 126 -6.34 2.32 5.90
N LEU A 127 -6.13 3.42 6.63
CA LEU A 127 -5.31 3.42 7.84
C LEU A 127 -5.92 2.52 8.93
N MET A 128 -7.22 2.62 9.15
CA MET A 128 -7.93 1.79 10.12
C MET A 128 -7.86 0.30 9.75
N ALA A 129 -8.05 -0.05 8.46
CA ALA A 129 -7.99 -1.42 7.98
C ALA A 129 -6.58 -2.04 8.12
N ASN A 130 -5.53 -1.23 7.93
CA ASN A 130 -4.14 -1.67 8.08
C ASN A 130 -3.71 -1.85 9.55
N LEU A 131 -4.34 -1.13 10.46
CA LEU A 131 -4.06 -1.18 11.90
C LEU A 131 -5.09 -2.03 12.66
N PHE A 132 -6.09 -2.59 11.96
CA PHE A 132 -7.08 -3.46 12.56
C PHE A 132 -6.47 -4.82 12.86
N PHE A 133 -6.46 -5.19 14.12
CA PHE A 133 -6.01 -6.49 14.61
C PHE A 133 -7.16 -7.23 15.26
N ALA A 134 -7.40 -8.46 14.83
CA ALA A 134 -8.23 -9.41 15.56
C ALA A 134 -7.46 -10.73 15.65
N PRO A 135 -7.35 -11.32 16.86
CA PRO A 135 -6.72 -12.62 17.01
C PRO A 135 -7.46 -13.64 16.15
N LEU A 136 -6.76 -14.25 15.22
CA LEU A 136 -7.34 -15.32 14.40
C LEU A 136 -7.75 -16.49 15.28
N TYR A 137 -8.85 -17.13 14.91
CA TYR A 137 -9.27 -18.39 15.51
C TYR A 137 -8.22 -19.47 15.23
N SER A 138 -7.33 -19.71 16.17
CA SER A 138 -6.41 -20.86 16.19
C SER A 138 -7.04 -22.02 16.96
N GLY A 139 -8.24 -22.42 16.59
CA GLY A 139 -8.96 -23.49 17.24
C GLY A 139 -9.21 -24.64 16.28
N GLY A 140 -8.53 -25.76 16.54
CA GLY A 140 -8.84 -27.04 15.95
C GLY A 140 -10.16 -27.61 16.48
N ASP A 141 -11.28 -27.05 16.05
CA ASP A 141 -12.56 -27.73 16.14
C ASP A 141 -12.96 -28.17 14.72
N PRO A 142 -12.86 -29.49 14.41
CA PRO A 142 -13.23 -30.03 13.10
C PRO A 142 -14.70 -29.81 12.73
N ALA A 143 -15.58 -29.56 13.71
CA ALA A 143 -17.01 -29.31 13.50
C ALA A 143 -17.28 -27.94 12.86
N ALA A 144 -16.43 -26.91 13.11
CA ALA A 144 -16.56 -25.61 12.49
C ALA A 144 -16.05 -25.58 11.02
N GLN A 145 -15.13 -26.49 10.67
CA GLN A 145 -14.67 -26.68 9.29
C GLN A 145 -15.66 -27.49 8.44
N ALA A 146 -16.44 -28.40 9.04
CA ALA A 146 -17.41 -29.24 8.33
C ALA A 146 -18.70 -28.51 7.95
N ALA A 147 -18.99 -27.35 8.54
CA ALA A 147 -20.19 -26.55 8.26
C ALA A 147 -20.05 -25.63 7.01
N TYR A 148 -18.89 -25.56 6.40
CA TYR A 148 -18.66 -24.76 5.19
C TYR A 148 -18.39 -25.65 3.98
N SER A 149 -19.47 -26.12 3.33
CA SER A 149 -19.41 -26.53 1.91
C SER A 149 -19.73 -25.28 1.07
N PRO A 150 -18.81 -24.79 0.21
CA PRO A 150 -19.16 -23.67 -0.67
C PRO A 150 -20.32 -24.08 -1.57
N PRO A 151 -21.36 -23.24 -1.71
CA PRO A 151 -22.38 -23.49 -2.72
C PRO A 151 -21.72 -23.55 -4.08
N ALA A 152 -22.09 -24.54 -4.89
CA ALA A 152 -21.63 -24.66 -6.28
C ALA A 152 -21.85 -23.32 -7.00
N ALA A 153 -20.83 -22.85 -7.69
CA ALA A 153 -20.91 -21.60 -8.44
C ALA A 153 -22.14 -21.67 -9.38
N PRO A 154 -23.01 -20.65 -9.40
CA PRO A 154 -24.11 -20.60 -10.34
C PRO A 154 -23.54 -20.59 -11.76
N VAL A 155 -24.00 -21.51 -12.58
CA VAL A 155 -23.70 -21.54 -14.02
C VAL A 155 -24.19 -20.22 -14.62
N PRO A 156 -23.33 -19.44 -15.30
CA PRO A 156 -23.78 -18.19 -15.90
C PRO A 156 -24.86 -18.46 -16.95
N PRO A 157 -25.97 -17.69 -16.97
CA PRO A 157 -26.95 -17.78 -18.05
C PRO A 157 -26.30 -17.39 -19.37
N ALA A 158 -26.70 -18.08 -20.43
CA ALA A 158 -26.23 -17.82 -21.78
C ALA A 158 -26.47 -16.36 -22.20
N PRO A 159 -25.56 -15.75 -22.98
CA PRO A 159 -25.64 -14.34 -23.34
C PRO A 159 -26.86 -14.07 -24.22
N VAL A 160 -27.72 -13.16 -23.78
CA VAL A 160 -28.78 -12.57 -24.60
C VAL A 160 -28.14 -11.51 -25.49
N PRO A 161 -28.39 -11.50 -26.80
CA PRO A 161 -27.80 -10.49 -27.68
C PRO A 161 -28.32 -9.09 -27.33
N PRO A 162 -27.45 -8.07 -27.33
CA PRO A 162 -27.84 -6.71 -26.95
C PRO A 162 -28.69 -6.05 -28.05
N ALA A 163 -29.82 -5.48 -27.61
CA ALA A 163 -30.54 -4.51 -28.43
C ALA A 163 -29.78 -3.19 -28.45
N SER A 164 -29.53 -2.63 -29.63
CA SER A 164 -28.81 -1.38 -29.81
C SER A 164 -29.58 -0.19 -29.20
N PRO A 165 -28.99 0.62 -28.30
CA PRO A 165 -29.61 1.86 -27.91
C PRO A 165 -29.33 2.99 -28.92
N PRO A 166 -30.22 3.99 -29.04
CA PRO A 166 -29.98 5.14 -29.90
C PRO A 166 -28.85 6.02 -29.38
N ALA A 167 -28.08 6.55 -30.33
CA ALA A 167 -26.96 7.43 -30.05
C ALA A 167 -27.43 8.74 -29.42
N VAL A 168 -27.07 8.94 -28.14
CA VAL A 168 -27.10 10.25 -27.48
C VAL A 168 -25.66 10.74 -27.43
N ALA A 169 -25.41 11.94 -27.96
CA ALA A 169 -24.10 12.56 -27.92
C ALA A 169 -23.66 12.76 -26.47
N GLU A 170 -22.58 12.08 -26.09
CA GLU A 170 -21.99 12.10 -24.77
C GLU A 170 -21.24 13.42 -24.58
N ALA A 171 -21.69 14.24 -23.61
CA ALA A 171 -20.93 15.38 -23.15
C ALA A 171 -19.58 14.89 -22.57
N PRO A 172 -18.48 15.63 -22.71
CA PRO A 172 -17.19 15.19 -22.22
C PRO A 172 -17.25 14.95 -20.72
N LYS A 173 -16.97 13.73 -20.34
CA LYS A 173 -16.88 13.25 -18.95
C LYS A 173 -15.80 14.07 -18.26
N PRO A 174 -16.06 14.72 -17.13
CA PRO A 174 -15.01 15.39 -16.40
C PRO A 174 -13.94 14.36 -16.01
N GLU A 175 -12.70 14.61 -16.41
CA GLU A 175 -11.56 13.83 -15.97
C GLU A 175 -11.52 13.84 -14.44
N PRO A 176 -11.27 12.69 -13.79
CA PRO A 176 -11.11 12.69 -12.33
C PRO A 176 -9.97 13.65 -11.98
N PRO A 177 -10.11 14.43 -10.87
CA PRO A 177 -9.10 15.39 -10.47
C PRO A 177 -7.74 14.66 -10.36
N SER A 178 -6.75 15.19 -11.04
CA SER A 178 -5.37 14.71 -11.04
C SER A 178 -4.93 14.51 -9.59
N GLU A 179 -4.59 13.27 -9.22
CA GLU A 179 -4.04 12.97 -7.90
C GLU A 179 -2.78 13.81 -7.70
N GLY A 180 -2.86 14.79 -6.81
CA GLY A 180 -1.76 15.69 -6.53
C GLY A 180 -0.52 14.95 -6.04
N GLY A 181 0.61 15.28 -6.62
CA GLY A 181 1.98 15.06 -6.22
C GLY A 181 2.38 13.73 -5.58
N GLY A 182 3.42 13.10 -6.08
CA GLY A 182 4.06 11.92 -5.49
C GLY A 182 5.27 12.31 -4.63
N THR A 183 5.46 11.65 -3.48
CA THR A 183 6.71 11.71 -2.73
C THR A 183 7.32 10.32 -2.64
N GLY A 184 8.62 10.23 -2.88
CA GLY A 184 9.36 8.98 -2.84
C GLY A 184 10.85 9.20 -2.62
N THR A 185 11.59 8.15 -2.87
CA THR A 185 13.05 8.13 -2.78
C THR A 185 13.63 7.90 -4.17
N GLY A 186 14.82 8.44 -4.43
CA GLY A 186 15.66 8.08 -5.55
C GLY A 186 17.10 7.88 -5.08
N PHE A 187 17.92 7.27 -5.92
CA PHE A 187 19.34 7.12 -5.63
C PHE A 187 20.19 7.42 -6.88
N PHE A 188 21.35 7.99 -6.65
CA PHE A 188 22.26 8.40 -7.71
C PHE A 188 22.97 7.21 -8.33
N VAL A 189 22.82 7.05 -9.65
CA VAL A 189 23.52 6.07 -10.49
C VAL A 189 24.68 6.69 -11.26
N THR A 190 24.67 8.01 -11.40
CA THR A 190 25.82 8.85 -11.79
C THR A 190 25.91 10.04 -10.84
N ARG A 191 26.85 10.94 -11.05
CA ARG A 191 26.97 12.16 -10.20
C ARG A 191 25.73 13.03 -10.21
N THR A 192 24.96 13.04 -11.31
CA THR A 192 23.78 13.91 -11.49
C THR A 192 22.51 13.17 -11.90
N ARG A 193 22.56 11.86 -12.17
CA ARG A 193 21.38 11.09 -12.56
C ARG A 193 20.94 10.16 -11.45
N LEU A 194 19.64 10.21 -11.15
CA LEU A 194 19.00 9.37 -10.14
C LEU A 194 18.05 8.38 -10.80
N LEU A 195 18.00 7.19 -10.25
CA LEU A 195 16.97 6.20 -10.52
C LEU A 195 15.89 6.27 -9.44
N THR A 196 14.62 6.14 -9.84
CA THR A 196 13.45 6.09 -8.95
C THR A 196 12.33 5.28 -9.59
N ASN A 197 11.14 5.19 -8.97
CA ASN A 197 9.97 4.59 -9.61
C ASN A 197 9.24 5.60 -10.52
N ALA A 198 8.62 5.07 -11.61
CA ALA A 198 7.82 5.88 -12.53
C ALA A 198 6.61 6.52 -11.83
N HIS A 199 5.95 5.79 -10.91
CA HIS A 199 4.80 6.31 -10.17
C HIS A 199 5.16 7.46 -9.21
N VAL A 200 6.42 7.59 -8.76
CA VAL A 200 6.88 8.70 -7.90
C VAL A 200 6.91 10.02 -8.66
N VAL A 201 7.24 9.98 -9.95
CA VAL A 201 7.35 11.15 -10.82
C VAL A 201 6.22 11.24 -11.85
N LYS A 202 5.14 10.50 -11.63
CA LYS A 202 4.01 10.47 -12.56
C LYS A 202 3.38 11.86 -12.68
N GLY A 203 3.23 12.34 -13.92
CA GLY A 203 2.67 13.65 -14.23
C GLY A 203 3.65 14.82 -14.15
N CYS A 204 4.81 14.68 -13.51
CA CYS A 204 5.80 15.74 -13.40
C CYS A 204 6.85 15.67 -14.51
N ALA A 205 7.13 16.79 -15.17
CA ALA A 205 8.32 16.96 -16.03
C ALA A 205 9.55 17.35 -15.19
N THR A 206 9.32 18.09 -14.09
CA THR A 206 10.31 18.51 -13.10
C THR A 206 9.89 18.09 -11.72
N VAL A 207 10.84 17.85 -10.85
CA VAL A 207 10.62 17.42 -9.44
C VAL A 207 11.54 18.21 -8.52
N THR A 208 11.15 18.34 -7.27
CA THR A 208 12.03 18.86 -6.21
C THR A 208 12.78 17.69 -5.60
N LEU A 209 14.10 17.86 -5.46
CA LEU A 209 15.00 16.90 -4.82
C LEU A 209 15.50 17.47 -3.48
N LYS A 210 15.62 16.61 -2.46
CA LYS A 210 16.35 16.94 -1.25
C LYS A 210 17.52 15.96 -1.09
N ILE A 211 18.74 16.49 -1.22
CA ILE A 211 20.01 15.76 -1.17
C ILE A 211 20.70 16.13 0.15
N GLY A 212 20.60 15.26 1.15
CA GLY A 212 21.02 15.63 2.50
C GLY A 212 20.21 16.80 3.05
N GLN A 213 20.86 17.95 3.24
CA GLN A 213 20.20 19.19 3.67
C GLN A 213 19.95 20.18 2.53
N GLU A 214 20.46 19.89 1.33
CA GLU A 214 20.34 20.77 0.19
C GLU A 214 19.11 20.45 -0.66
N GLN A 215 18.47 21.50 -1.18
CA GLN A 215 17.41 21.40 -2.16
C GLN A 215 18.00 21.55 -3.58
N ALA A 216 17.51 20.73 -4.50
CA ALA A 216 17.89 20.73 -5.90
C ALA A 216 16.65 20.58 -6.79
N SER A 217 16.79 20.93 -8.08
CA SER A 217 15.77 20.67 -9.08
C SER A 217 16.14 19.43 -9.90
N GLY A 218 15.14 18.60 -10.19
CA GLY A 218 15.29 17.43 -11.04
C GLY A 218 14.42 17.49 -12.28
N ARG A 219 14.98 17.14 -13.43
CA ARG A 219 14.25 16.97 -14.69
C ARG A 219 14.05 15.48 -14.97
N VAL A 220 12.82 15.06 -15.24
CA VAL A 220 12.53 13.67 -15.59
C VAL A 220 12.96 13.43 -17.03
N LEU A 221 13.95 12.54 -17.22
CA LEU A 221 14.53 12.21 -18.54
C LEU A 221 13.77 11.09 -19.25
N ALA A 222 13.40 10.05 -18.50
CA ALA A 222 12.75 8.86 -19.04
C ALA A 222 11.85 8.18 -18.00
N ARG A 223 10.84 7.46 -18.48
CA ARG A 223 9.94 6.60 -17.68
C ARG A 223 9.73 5.27 -18.37
N ASP A 224 9.72 4.21 -17.60
CA ASP A 224 9.23 2.89 -17.96
C ASP A 224 8.06 2.53 -17.04
N GLU A 225 6.86 2.79 -17.52
CA GLU A 225 5.61 2.52 -16.78
C GLU A 225 5.41 1.02 -16.53
N ARG A 226 5.92 0.16 -17.43
CA ARG A 226 5.77 -1.30 -17.32
C ARG A 226 6.58 -1.86 -16.16
N ASN A 227 7.84 -1.45 -16.06
CA ASN A 227 8.73 -1.88 -14.99
C ASN A 227 8.71 -0.95 -13.78
N ASP A 228 7.98 0.18 -13.86
CA ASP A 228 7.87 1.19 -12.82
C ASP A 228 9.21 1.83 -12.48
N LEU A 229 9.99 2.21 -13.50
CA LEU A 229 11.28 2.89 -13.36
C LEU A 229 11.23 4.29 -13.99
N ALA A 230 11.98 5.23 -13.41
CA ALA A 230 12.20 6.55 -13.99
C ALA A 230 13.62 7.03 -13.75
N LEU A 231 14.13 7.80 -14.71
CA LEU A 231 15.42 8.46 -14.67
C LEU A 231 15.24 9.97 -14.51
N VAL A 232 15.89 10.54 -13.51
CA VAL A 232 15.82 11.97 -13.19
C VAL A 232 17.22 12.55 -13.25
N GLU A 233 17.39 13.71 -13.90
CA GLU A 233 18.63 14.48 -13.92
C GLU A 233 18.54 15.63 -12.91
N SER A 234 19.47 15.67 -11.97
CA SER A 234 19.60 16.69 -10.94
C SER A 234 20.49 17.84 -11.41
N ASP A 235 20.14 19.06 -11.05
CA ASP A 235 20.99 20.26 -11.25
C ASP A 235 22.15 20.33 -10.24
N LYS A 236 22.17 19.44 -9.22
CA LYS A 236 23.25 19.31 -8.24
C LYS A 236 23.75 17.88 -8.16
N PRO A 237 25.05 17.68 -7.84
CA PRO A 237 25.60 16.34 -7.69
C PRO A 237 25.09 15.64 -6.43
N GLY A 238 25.00 14.32 -6.50
CA GLY A 238 24.76 13.46 -5.35
C GLY A 238 25.97 13.35 -4.42
N GLY A 239 25.73 12.94 -3.18
CA GLY A 239 26.79 12.71 -2.18
C GLY A 239 27.69 11.51 -2.50
N ALA A 240 27.18 10.52 -3.23
CA ALA A 240 27.90 9.34 -3.73
C ALA A 240 27.13 8.71 -4.89
N VAL A 241 27.77 7.77 -5.60
CA VAL A 241 27.17 6.99 -6.69
C VAL A 241 27.00 5.55 -6.26
N ALA A 242 25.85 4.96 -6.57
CA ALA A 242 25.52 3.58 -6.25
C ALA A 242 26.14 2.63 -7.27
N LYS A 243 26.63 1.47 -6.80
CA LYS A 243 27.02 0.35 -7.65
C LYS A 243 25.86 -0.63 -7.76
N LEU A 244 25.54 -1.07 -8.97
CA LEU A 244 24.44 -2.00 -9.23
C LEU A 244 24.97 -3.42 -9.36
N ARG A 245 24.44 -4.37 -8.59
CA ARG A 245 24.76 -5.79 -8.67
C ARG A 245 23.54 -6.59 -9.11
N ALA A 246 23.62 -7.25 -10.26
CA ALA A 246 22.65 -8.26 -10.66
C ALA A 246 22.89 -9.60 -9.95
N GLY A 247 21.97 -10.53 -10.11
CA GLY A 247 22.16 -11.92 -9.69
C GLY A 247 22.06 -12.18 -8.18
N VAL A 248 21.19 -11.43 -7.48
CA VAL A 248 20.86 -11.71 -6.07
C VAL A 248 20.18 -13.08 -5.93
N ARG A 249 20.47 -13.81 -4.84
CA ARG A 249 19.99 -15.16 -4.59
C ARG A 249 18.91 -15.19 -3.51
N LEU A 250 18.13 -16.26 -3.54
CA LEU A 250 17.18 -16.57 -2.46
C LEU A 250 17.93 -16.70 -1.13
N GLY A 251 17.40 -16.08 -0.08
CA GLY A 251 17.98 -16.10 1.26
C GLY A 251 19.08 -15.06 1.51
N GLU A 252 19.53 -14.29 0.49
CA GLU A 252 20.49 -13.22 0.74
C GLU A 252 19.91 -12.14 1.64
N ASP A 253 20.70 -11.69 2.62
CA ASP A 253 20.39 -10.55 3.46
C ASP A 253 20.47 -9.25 2.66
N VAL A 254 19.44 -8.42 2.81
CA VAL A 254 19.30 -7.15 2.11
C VAL A 254 18.76 -6.07 3.04
N ALA A 255 19.01 -4.82 2.69
CA ALA A 255 18.47 -3.68 3.40
C ALA A 255 17.89 -2.65 2.43
N ALA A 256 16.78 -2.02 2.81
CA ALA A 256 16.21 -0.89 2.09
C ALA A 256 16.53 0.42 2.81
N PHE A 257 16.81 1.46 2.03
CA PHE A 257 16.91 2.82 2.52
C PHE A 257 15.90 3.71 1.79
N GLY A 258 15.28 4.64 2.53
CA GLY A 258 14.36 5.59 1.95
C GLY A 258 13.84 6.62 2.95
N PHE A 259 12.92 7.46 2.49
CA PHE A 259 12.35 8.56 3.26
C PHE A 259 10.84 8.37 3.42
N PRO A 260 10.41 7.40 4.27
CA PRO A 260 9.00 7.12 4.44
C PRO A 260 8.26 8.30 5.07
N LEU A 261 7.04 8.55 4.57
CA LEU A 261 6.13 9.55 5.14
C LEU A 261 6.81 10.91 5.38
N ASN A 262 7.50 11.42 4.34
CA ASN A 262 8.23 12.70 4.42
C ASN A 262 7.34 13.79 5.06
N GLY A 263 7.85 14.43 6.12
CA GLY A 263 7.11 15.38 6.95
C GLY A 263 6.41 14.80 8.19
N LEU A 264 6.33 13.47 8.34
CA LEU A 264 5.74 12.79 9.50
C LEU A 264 6.77 11.97 10.30
N LEU A 265 7.80 11.42 9.62
CA LEU A 265 8.89 10.68 10.26
C LEU A 265 10.20 11.42 10.14
N ALA A 266 11.29 10.80 10.64
CA ALA A 266 12.62 11.38 10.64
C ALA A 266 13.06 11.80 9.23
N THR A 267 13.46 13.06 9.08
CA THR A 267 13.98 13.64 7.83
C THR A 267 15.32 13.06 7.42
N SER A 268 16.00 12.32 8.31
CA SER A 268 17.28 11.65 8.07
C SER A 268 17.18 10.35 7.26
N GLY A 269 15.94 9.91 6.96
CA GLY A 269 15.68 8.64 6.28
C GLY A 269 15.50 7.46 7.24
N ASN A 270 15.13 6.33 6.67
CA ASN A 270 14.86 5.07 7.36
C ASN A 270 15.67 3.94 6.71
N PHE A 271 16.32 3.13 7.53
CA PHE A 271 17.06 1.93 7.13
C PHE A 271 16.39 0.70 7.74
N ALA A 272 15.92 -0.21 6.90
CA ALA A 272 15.27 -1.44 7.30
C ALA A 272 15.99 -2.66 6.71
N ARG A 273 16.14 -3.74 7.48
CA ARG A 273 16.80 -4.99 7.08
C ARG A 273 15.79 -6.13 6.95
N GLY A 274 16.15 -7.11 6.13
CA GLY A 274 15.43 -8.35 5.92
C GLY A 274 16.18 -9.22 4.91
N GLY A 275 15.48 -10.12 4.23
CA GLY A 275 16.07 -11.02 3.25
C GLY A 275 15.27 -11.11 1.95
N VAL A 276 15.89 -11.69 0.93
CA VAL A 276 15.21 -12.07 -0.32
C VAL A 276 14.44 -13.36 -0.08
N THR A 277 13.12 -13.28 -0.10
CA THR A 277 12.22 -14.41 0.17
C THR A 277 11.75 -15.14 -1.09
N ALA A 278 11.82 -14.49 -2.27
CA ALA A 278 11.67 -15.11 -3.58
C ALA A 278 12.42 -14.32 -4.66
N THR A 279 12.88 -15.01 -5.69
CA THR A 279 13.55 -14.38 -6.84
C THR A 279 12.59 -14.06 -7.99
N ALA A 280 11.29 -14.13 -7.75
CA ALA A 280 10.23 -13.65 -8.61
C ALA A 280 9.22 -12.87 -7.78
N GLY A 281 8.49 -11.98 -8.41
CA GLY A 281 7.40 -11.22 -7.81
C GLY A 281 6.07 -11.95 -7.87
N LEU A 282 4.99 -11.21 -7.67
CA LEU A 282 3.62 -11.73 -7.75
C LEU A 282 3.34 -12.34 -9.13
N LEU A 283 2.69 -13.52 -9.15
CA LEU A 283 2.40 -14.27 -10.37
C LEU A 283 3.66 -14.62 -11.20
N ASP A 284 4.74 -14.97 -10.51
CA ASP A 284 6.04 -15.30 -11.11
C ASP A 284 6.66 -14.19 -11.97
N ASP A 285 6.36 -12.93 -11.65
CA ASP A 285 6.97 -11.77 -12.30
C ASP A 285 8.50 -11.81 -12.14
N SER A 286 9.18 -12.23 -13.20
CA SER A 286 10.64 -12.39 -13.22
C SER A 286 11.41 -11.06 -13.12
N SER A 287 10.76 -9.92 -13.29
CA SER A 287 11.36 -8.58 -13.16
C SER A 287 11.55 -8.14 -11.72
N ARG A 288 10.98 -8.87 -10.76
CA ARG A 288 10.91 -8.46 -9.36
C ARG A 288 11.52 -9.46 -8.41
N LEU A 289 11.84 -8.97 -7.20
CA LEU A 289 12.20 -9.76 -6.02
C LEU A 289 11.09 -9.63 -5.01
N GLN A 290 10.78 -10.72 -4.29
CA GLN A 290 10.03 -10.64 -3.05
C GLN A 290 11.01 -10.54 -1.88
N ILE A 291 10.73 -9.66 -0.93
CA ILE A 291 11.61 -9.37 0.21
C ILE A 291 10.82 -9.29 1.51
N SER A 292 11.45 -9.64 2.62
CA SER A 292 10.89 -9.48 3.96
C SER A 292 11.26 -8.13 4.61
N VAL A 293 12.00 -7.28 3.91
CA VAL A 293 12.36 -5.95 4.41
C VAL A 293 11.09 -5.11 4.62
N PRO A 294 10.84 -4.57 5.81
CA PRO A 294 9.71 -3.66 6.04
C PRO A 294 9.85 -2.39 5.20
N VAL A 295 8.88 -2.11 4.33
CA VAL A 295 8.83 -0.89 3.51
C VAL A 295 7.53 -0.12 3.74
N GLN A 296 7.59 1.19 3.62
CA GLN A 296 6.49 2.13 3.85
C GLN A 296 6.33 3.04 2.61
N PRO A 297 5.14 3.67 2.41
CA PRO A 297 5.00 4.74 1.42
C PRO A 297 6.08 5.80 1.62
N GLY A 298 6.78 6.16 0.52
CA GLY A 298 7.95 7.03 0.55
C GLY A 298 9.28 6.28 0.40
N ASN A 299 9.35 4.97 0.70
CA ASN A 299 10.52 4.14 0.36
C ASN A 299 10.55 3.77 -1.14
N SER A 300 9.44 3.97 -1.88
CA SER A 300 9.36 3.75 -3.33
C SER A 300 10.48 4.48 -4.07
N GLY A 301 11.18 3.76 -4.94
CA GLY A 301 12.30 4.26 -5.73
C GLY A 301 13.64 4.26 -4.99
N GLY A 302 13.65 3.93 -3.69
CA GLY A 302 14.87 3.80 -2.90
C GLY A 302 15.68 2.55 -3.23
N PRO A 303 16.99 2.53 -2.87
CA PRO A 303 17.86 1.39 -3.09
C PRO A 303 17.53 0.24 -2.15
N LEU A 304 17.49 -0.98 -2.69
CA LEU A 304 17.65 -2.22 -1.97
C LEU A 304 19.11 -2.64 -2.08
N VAL A 305 19.84 -2.71 -0.99
CA VAL A 305 21.28 -2.99 -0.97
C VAL A 305 21.60 -4.35 -0.37
N ASP A 306 22.64 -5.01 -0.89
CA ASP A 306 23.26 -6.18 -0.25
C ASP A 306 24.15 -5.77 0.92
N GLU A 307 24.71 -6.74 1.65
CA GLU A 307 25.58 -6.48 2.79
C GLU A 307 26.94 -5.85 2.43
N SER A 308 27.34 -5.87 1.13
CA SER A 308 28.53 -5.14 0.64
C SER A 308 28.22 -3.70 0.21
N GLY A 309 26.94 -3.28 0.22
CA GLY A 309 26.47 -1.95 -0.15
C GLY A 309 26.19 -1.77 -1.65
N ASN A 310 26.14 -2.85 -2.44
CA ASN A 310 25.70 -2.75 -3.83
C ASN A 310 24.17 -2.76 -3.91
N VAL A 311 23.60 -1.95 -4.81
CA VAL A 311 22.17 -1.96 -5.09
C VAL A 311 21.79 -3.21 -5.88
N VAL A 312 20.96 -4.05 -5.31
CA VAL A 312 20.44 -5.30 -5.90
C VAL A 312 18.99 -5.14 -6.39
N GLY A 313 18.35 -4.02 -6.08
CA GLY A 313 17.01 -3.72 -6.56
C GLY A 313 16.55 -2.31 -6.23
N VAL A 314 15.41 -1.94 -6.80
CA VAL A 314 14.71 -0.66 -6.55
C VAL A 314 13.43 -0.97 -5.78
N VAL A 315 13.29 -0.43 -4.57
CA VAL A 315 12.16 -0.70 -3.68
C VAL A 315 10.85 -0.20 -4.27
N VAL A 316 9.78 -0.98 -4.17
CA VAL A 316 8.44 -0.60 -4.60
C VAL A 316 7.47 -0.79 -3.42
N SER A 317 7.03 0.31 -2.82
CA SER A 317 6.12 0.29 -1.65
C SER A 317 4.63 0.31 -2.03
N LYS A 318 4.29 0.64 -3.29
CA LYS A 318 2.90 0.72 -3.79
C LYS A 318 2.42 -0.51 -4.55
N LEU A 319 3.24 -1.56 -4.64
CA LEU A 319 2.80 -2.73 -5.37
C LEU A 319 1.66 -3.42 -4.64
N LYS A 320 0.49 -3.23 -5.23
CA LYS A 320 -0.59 -4.22 -5.34
C LYS A 320 -0.72 -5.18 -4.13
N VAL A 321 -0.30 -4.75 -2.92
CA VAL A 321 -0.68 -5.38 -1.67
C VAL A 321 -2.19 -5.63 -1.70
N LEU A 322 -2.93 -4.71 -2.32
CA LEU A 322 -4.35 -4.88 -2.62
C LEU A 322 -4.60 -6.06 -3.59
N GLN A 323 -3.77 -6.28 -4.63
CA GLN A 323 -3.94 -7.42 -5.53
C GLN A 323 -3.52 -8.75 -4.90
N VAL A 324 -2.49 -8.76 -4.06
CA VAL A 324 -2.12 -9.94 -3.27
C VAL A 324 -3.21 -10.24 -2.25
N ALA A 325 -3.67 -9.23 -1.53
CA ALA A 325 -4.79 -9.37 -0.62
C ALA A 325 -6.09 -9.80 -1.33
N LEU A 326 -6.33 -9.32 -2.55
CA LEU A 326 -7.43 -9.74 -3.40
C LEU A 326 -7.28 -11.19 -3.88
N ALA A 327 -6.05 -11.63 -4.17
CA ALA A 327 -5.78 -12.99 -4.66
C ALA A 327 -5.72 -14.03 -3.54
N THR A 328 -5.20 -13.67 -2.37
CA THR A 328 -4.94 -14.60 -1.25
C THR A 328 -5.93 -14.46 -0.10
N GLY A 329 -6.68 -13.35 -0.05
CA GLY A 329 -7.57 -13.05 1.09
C GLY A 329 -6.83 -12.58 2.34
N ASP A 330 -5.51 -12.51 2.32
CA ASP A 330 -4.68 -12.10 3.44
C ASP A 330 -3.76 -10.95 3.02
N PHE A 331 -3.49 -10.02 3.96
CA PHE A 331 -2.42 -9.04 3.81
C PHE A 331 -1.14 -9.70 4.32
N PRO A 332 -0.29 -10.22 3.42
CA PRO A 332 0.91 -10.89 3.87
C PRO A 332 1.77 -9.90 4.64
N GLN A 333 1.99 -10.20 5.92
CA GLN A 333 2.96 -9.47 6.74
C GLN A 333 4.35 -9.74 6.15
N ASN A 334 5.13 -8.69 5.95
CA ASN A 334 6.51 -8.77 5.45
C ASN A 334 6.66 -9.35 4.02
N VAL A 335 5.63 -9.23 3.17
CA VAL A 335 5.74 -9.48 1.73
C VAL A 335 5.81 -8.15 1.01
N ASN A 336 7.01 -7.77 0.65
CA ASN A 336 7.32 -6.55 -0.07
C ASN A 336 8.07 -6.88 -1.35
N PHE A 337 8.23 -5.94 -2.25
CA PHE A 337 8.82 -6.18 -3.56
C PHE A 337 9.87 -5.12 -3.91
N ALA A 338 10.81 -5.54 -4.74
CA ALA A 338 11.76 -4.64 -5.39
C ALA A 338 11.93 -5.03 -6.86
N ILE A 339 12.16 -4.07 -7.72
CA ILE A 339 12.55 -4.30 -9.12
C ILE A 339 14.00 -4.77 -9.10
N LYS A 340 14.33 -5.84 -9.81
CA LYS A 340 15.69 -6.36 -9.87
C LYS A 340 16.67 -5.34 -10.44
N ALA A 341 17.89 -5.32 -9.91
CA ALA A 341 18.95 -4.48 -10.45
C ALA A 341 19.24 -4.76 -11.94
N SER A 342 19.09 -6.01 -12.41
CA SER A 342 19.24 -6.35 -13.84
C SER A 342 18.23 -5.60 -14.74
N VAL A 343 16.99 -5.43 -14.28
CA VAL A 343 15.98 -4.64 -15.01
C VAL A 343 16.34 -3.15 -14.99
N ALA A 344 16.83 -2.66 -13.85
CA ALA A 344 17.31 -1.29 -13.73
C ALA A 344 18.52 -1.01 -14.64
N GLN A 345 19.48 -1.95 -14.72
CA GLN A 345 20.62 -1.88 -15.64
C GLN A 345 20.17 -1.77 -17.11
N THR A 346 19.27 -2.67 -17.54
CA THR A 346 18.71 -2.62 -18.91
C THR A 346 18.00 -1.29 -19.20
N PHE A 347 17.26 -0.74 -18.22
CA PHE A 347 16.62 0.56 -18.36
C PHE A 347 17.63 1.70 -18.47
N LEU A 348 18.73 1.68 -17.71
CA LEU A 348 19.79 2.68 -17.78
C LEU A 348 20.54 2.62 -19.12
N GLU A 349 20.88 1.41 -19.61
CA GLU A 349 21.49 1.18 -20.92
C GLU A 349 20.61 1.72 -22.04
N ALA A 350 19.31 1.41 -22.03
CA ALA A 350 18.35 1.91 -23.01
C ALA A 350 18.23 3.45 -23.05
N ASN A 351 18.61 4.12 -21.93
CA ASN A 351 18.62 5.59 -21.81
C ASN A 351 20.02 6.21 -21.83
N ASN A 352 21.02 5.51 -22.38
CA ASN A 352 22.40 5.98 -22.52
C ASN A 352 22.95 6.55 -21.19
N THR A 353 22.73 5.82 -20.10
CA THR A 353 23.20 6.20 -18.77
C THR A 353 24.18 5.16 -18.28
N GLU A 354 25.44 5.57 -18.14
CA GLU A 354 26.50 4.74 -17.56
C GLU A 354 26.19 4.47 -16.08
N PHE A 355 26.58 3.31 -15.59
CA PHE A 355 26.49 2.94 -14.19
C PHE A 355 27.69 2.09 -13.77
N GLU A 356 27.99 2.09 -12.48
CA GLU A 356 29.02 1.23 -11.91
C GLU A 356 28.45 -0.14 -11.58
N SER A 357 29.10 -1.22 -12.08
CA SER A 357 28.78 -2.58 -11.68
C SER A 357 29.44 -2.92 -10.36
N GLY A 358 28.67 -3.52 -9.44
CA GLY A 358 29.13 -4.00 -8.15
C GLY A 358 29.32 -5.53 -8.14
N ALA A 359 30.16 -6.00 -7.22
CA ALA A 359 30.28 -7.39 -6.87
C ALA A 359 30.14 -7.55 -5.35
N PHE A 360 29.57 -8.67 -4.90
CA PHE A 360 29.60 -9.01 -3.49
C PHE A 360 31.04 -9.34 -3.09
N VAL A 361 31.55 -8.69 -2.06
CA VAL A 361 32.89 -8.91 -1.52
C VAL A 361 32.75 -9.38 -0.08
N ASP A 362 32.61 -8.47 0.86
CA ASP A 362 32.46 -8.75 2.28
C ASP A 362 31.30 -7.95 2.85
N ALA A 363 30.66 -8.50 3.89
CA ALA A 363 29.61 -7.81 4.63
C ALA A 363 30.22 -6.66 5.44
N ILE A 364 29.65 -5.46 5.30
CA ILE A 364 30.00 -4.31 6.12
C ILE A 364 29.04 -4.15 7.29
N LYS A 365 29.46 -3.43 8.33
CA LYS A 365 28.63 -3.22 9.52
C LYS A 365 27.32 -2.50 9.14
N PRO A 366 26.17 -2.88 9.74
CA PRO A 366 24.87 -2.28 9.41
C PRO A 366 24.82 -0.75 9.47
N ALA A 367 25.49 -0.15 10.45
CA ALA A 367 25.55 1.31 10.57
C ALA A 367 26.32 1.96 9.42
N GLU A 368 27.39 1.33 8.94
CA GLU A 368 28.14 1.78 7.78
C GLU A 368 27.34 1.58 6.48
N LEU A 369 26.66 0.44 6.36
CA LEU A 369 25.76 0.16 5.25
C LEU A 369 24.66 1.23 5.15
N ALA A 370 24.03 1.57 6.28
CA ALA A 370 23.03 2.63 6.35
C ALA A 370 23.59 3.99 5.91
N ALA A 371 24.80 4.35 6.38
CA ALA A 371 25.45 5.59 5.98
C ALA A 371 25.79 5.64 4.47
N ARG A 372 26.21 4.52 3.88
CA ARG A 372 26.44 4.42 2.44
C ARG A 372 25.16 4.56 1.65
N ALA A 373 24.10 3.83 2.04
CA ALA A 373 22.79 3.91 1.40
C ALA A 373 22.18 5.33 1.49
N GLN A 374 22.37 6.01 2.63
CA GLN A 374 21.95 7.39 2.81
C GLN A 374 22.65 8.36 1.85
N LYS A 375 23.98 8.22 1.69
CA LYS A 375 24.78 9.12 0.83
C LYS A 375 24.40 9.04 -0.65
N VAL A 376 23.94 7.90 -1.13
CA VAL A 376 23.49 7.75 -2.52
C VAL A 376 22.05 8.17 -2.73
N SER A 377 21.27 8.39 -1.67
CA SER A 377 19.81 8.58 -1.73
C SER A 377 19.39 10.04 -1.63
N ALA A 378 18.27 10.37 -2.25
CA ALA A 378 17.60 11.66 -2.15
C ALA A 378 16.09 11.50 -2.02
N VAL A 379 15.42 12.47 -1.37
CA VAL A 379 13.95 12.60 -1.43
C VAL A 379 13.57 13.16 -2.79
N ILE A 380 12.51 12.63 -3.38
CA ILE A 380 11.90 13.16 -4.61
C ILE A 380 10.47 13.58 -4.27
N THR A 381 10.14 14.82 -4.61
CA THR A 381 8.78 15.37 -4.49
C THR A 381 8.32 15.87 -5.86
N CYS A 382 7.19 15.33 -6.32
CA CYS A 382 6.50 15.71 -7.55
C CYS A 382 5.24 16.45 -7.14
N GLU A 383 5.15 17.74 -7.42
CA GLU A 383 4.01 18.60 -7.12
C GLU A 383 3.44 19.16 -8.43
N PHE A 384 2.11 19.24 -8.54
CA PHE A 384 1.40 19.84 -9.68
C PHE A 384 0.71 21.10 -9.23
#